data_cd5335757f3b5882e7e01b5a7c83f744
#
_entry.id   cd5335757f3b5882e7e01b5a7c83f744
#
_cell.length_a   1.000
_cell.length_b   1.000
_cell.length_c   1.000
_cell.angle_alpha   90.00
_cell.angle_beta   90.00
_cell.angle_gamma   90.00
#
_symmetry.space_group_name_H-M   'P 1'
#
loop_
_entity.id
_entity.type
_entity.pdbx_description
1 polymer ?
#
loop_
_entity_poly.entity_id
_entity_poly.type
_entity_poly.pdbx_seq_one_letter_code
_entity_poly.pdbx_strand_id
1 'polypeptide(L)'
;MSDNTAHDALALAVPVDSWVLSDVAYGRHYNPHEVLGGHPGEHGVTIRTVRHLADAVEIVTETGTYPAVHEQNGIWLAVLPGNEVPDYRVKATYGDQVVESDDPYRFLPTLGDIDTYLIGEGRHEELWKVLGAHIKHFSGPMGEVSGVAFSVWAPNARAVRVVGDFNYWDGSATAMRSLGACGVWELFVPGVGVGARYKFEICHHDGSWKQKADPLARATEIPPATASVVTDEFHQWQDQEWMEQRPQRDPHNSPMSIYEVHVGSWRQGMGYRGLADELIPYLKET
;
A
#
# COMPACT_ATOMS: atom_id res chain seq x y z
N MET A 1 9.54 -26.48 -21.71
CA MET A 1 8.86 -27.39 -20.75
C MET A 1 7.87 -28.20 -21.54
N SER A 2 7.79 -29.52 -21.29
CA SER A 2 6.82 -30.34 -22.01
C SER A 2 5.40 -30.01 -21.51
N ASP A 3 4.40 -30.05 -22.41
CA ASP A 3 2.96 -29.84 -22.10
C ASP A 3 2.48 -30.65 -20.88
N ASN A 4 3.13 -31.76 -20.58
CA ASN A 4 2.78 -32.65 -19.48
C ASN A 4 3.07 -32.06 -18.09
N THR A 5 4.19 -31.34 -17.92
CA THR A 5 4.56 -30.71 -16.62
C THR A 5 3.67 -29.52 -16.26
N ALA A 6 3.20 -28.78 -17.25
CA ALA A 6 2.26 -27.69 -17.04
C ALA A 6 0.86 -28.21 -16.63
N HIS A 7 0.39 -29.27 -17.26
CA HIS A 7 -0.89 -29.91 -16.93
C HIS A 7 -0.88 -30.51 -15.52
N ASP A 8 0.22 -31.12 -15.13
CA ASP A 8 0.41 -31.70 -13.79
C ASP A 8 0.39 -30.61 -12.70
N ALA A 9 1.04 -29.46 -12.91
CA ALA A 9 1.06 -28.37 -11.92
C ALA A 9 -0.34 -27.76 -11.70
N LEU A 10 -1.12 -27.56 -12.77
CA LEU A 10 -2.50 -27.07 -12.67
C LEU A 10 -3.42 -28.05 -11.93
N ALA A 11 -3.22 -29.36 -12.13
CA ALA A 11 -4.01 -30.39 -11.46
C ALA A 11 -3.70 -30.53 -9.96
N LEU A 12 -2.48 -30.19 -9.53
CA LEU A 12 -2.02 -30.27 -8.13
C LEU A 12 -2.29 -29.00 -7.34
N ALA A 13 -2.58 -27.89 -8.02
CA ALA A 13 -2.80 -26.60 -7.39
C ALA A 13 -4.10 -26.54 -6.59
N VAL A 14 -4.15 -25.69 -5.57
CA VAL A 14 -5.41 -25.33 -4.90
C VAL A 14 -6.38 -24.79 -5.95
N PRO A 15 -7.57 -25.39 -6.14
CA PRO A 15 -8.48 -24.99 -7.20
C PRO A 15 -9.09 -23.62 -6.94
N VAL A 16 -9.25 -22.82 -8.00
CA VAL A 16 -9.92 -21.52 -7.99
C VAL A 16 -10.80 -21.40 -9.22
N ASP A 17 -12.00 -20.87 -9.06
CA ASP A 17 -12.93 -20.68 -10.17
C ASP A 17 -12.36 -19.65 -11.20
N SER A 18 -12.53 -19.94 -12.48
CA SER A 18 -12.00 -19.12 -13.58
C SER A 18 -12.51 -17.66 -13.54
N TRP A 19 -13.74 -17.42 -13.08
CA TRP A 19 -14.27 -16.05 -12.95
C TRP A 19 -13.57 -15.30 -11.81
N VAL A 20 -13.19 -15.97 -10.70
CA VAL A 20 -12.40 -15.39 -9.60
C VAL A 20 -11.00 -15.05 -10.08
N LEU A 21 -10.34 -15.97 -10.80
CA LEU A 21 -9.03 -15.72 -11.42
C LEU A 21 -9.09 -14.50 -12.35
N SER A 22 -10.16 -14.38 -13.15
CA SER A 22 -10.34 -13.20 -14.00
C SER A 22 -10.46 -11.90 -13.19
N ASP A 23 -11.26 -11.89 -12.12
CA ASP A 23 -11.42 -10.70 -11.29
C ASP A 23 -10.14 -10.32 -10.53
N VAL A 24 -9.38 -11.31 -10.08
CA VAL A 24 -8.07 -11.11 -9.46
C VAL A 24 -7.06 -10.56 -10.48
N ALA A 25 -6.96 -11.16 -11.67
CA ALA A 25 -6.05 -10.73 -12.72
C ALA A 25 -6.25 -9.27 -13.13
N TYR A 26 -7.49 -8.81 -13.14
CA TYR A 26 -7.82 -7.42 -13.47
C TYR A 26 -8.00 -6.53 -12.23
N GLY A 27 -7.56 -6.97 -11.04
CA GLY A 27 -7.60 -6.21 -9.81
C GLY A 27 -9.00 -5.77 -9.36
N ARG A 28 -10.03 -6.58 -9.65
CA ARG A 28 -11.45 -6.31 -9.31
C ARG A 28 -11.95 -7.10 -8.12
N HIS A 29 -11.14 -8.05 -7.63
CA HIS A 29 -11.49 -8.87 -6.48
C HIS A 29 -11.29 -8.11 -5.17
N TYR A 30 -12.23 -8.23 -4.24
CA TYR A 30 -12.20 -7.52 -2.96
C TYR A 30 -11.11 -8.04 -1.99
N ASN A 31 -10.68 -9.28 -2.15
CA ASN A 31 -9.60 -9.88 -1.37
C ASN A 31 -8.67 -10.72 -2.25
N PRO A 32 -7.73 -10.10 -2.99
CA PRO A 32 -6.84 -10.83 -3.88
C PRO A 32 -5.91 -11.80 -3.16
N HIS A 33 -5.66 -11.62 -1.87
CA HIS A 33 -4.84 -12.51 -1.06
C HIS A 33 -5.49 -13.88 -0.79
N GLU A 34 -6.75 -14.08 -1.08
CA GLU A 34 -7.39 -15.41 -1.06
C GLU A 34 -6.93 -16.29 -2.23
N VAL A 35 -6.34 -15.70 -3.25
CA VAL A 35 -5.92 -16.36 -4.49
C VAL A 35 -4.43 -16.21 -4.73
N LEU A 36 -3.93 -14.96 -4.63
CA LEU A 36 -2.53 -14.61 -4.82
C LEU A 36 -1.72 -14.83 -3.54
N GLY A 37 -0.42 -15.01 -3.70
CA GLY A 37 0.44 -15.40 -2.59
C GLY A 37 0.54 -16.92 -2.46
N GLY A 38 0.93 -17.40 -1.28
CA GLY A 38 1.13 -18.81 -0.99
C GLY A 38 -0.05 -19.42 -0.22
N HIS A 39 -0.58 -20.55 -0.72
CA HIS A 39 -1.70 -21.28 -0.15
C HIS A 39 -1.35 -22.76 0.02
N PRO A 40 -1.24 -23.26 1.26
CA PRO A 40 -1.07 -24.69 1.51
C PRO A 40 -2.27 -25.49 0.97
N GLY A 41 -1.99 -26.60 0.32
CA GLY A 41 -2.97 -27.52 -0.24
C GLY A 41 -2.57 -28.99 -0.01
N GLU A 42 -3.36 -29.92 -0.54
CA GLU A 42 -3.15 -31.34 -0.37
C GLU A 42 -1.81 -31.82 -0.98
N HIS A 43 -1.37 -31.19 -2.06
CA HIS A 43 -0.20 -31.61 -2.83
C HIS A 43 1.02 -30.70 -2.65
N GLY A 44 0.98 -29.77 -1.70
CA GLY A 44 2.04 -28.79 -1.45
C GLY A 44 1.50 -27.37 -1.32
N VAL A 45 2.39 -26.39 -1.45
CA VAL A 45 2.05 -24.97 -1.39
C VAL A 45 1.87 -24.44 -2.80
N THR A 46 0.65 -24.02 -3.13
CA THR A 46 0.36 -23.29 -4.38
C THR A 46 0.74 -21.83 -4.20
N ILE A 47 1.65 -21.32 -5.01
CA ILE A 47 1.97 -19.90 -5.08
C ILE A 47 1.43 -19.35 -6.38
N ARG A 48 0.56 -18.31 -6.29
CA ARG A 48 0.06 -17.55 -7.43
C ARG A 48 0.55 -16.12 -7.39
N THR A 49 0.94 -15.62 -8.55
CA THR A 49 1.35 -14.22 -8.73
C THR A 49 0.81 -13.66 -10.03
N VAL A 50 0.57 -12.35 -10.08
CA VAL A 50 0.18 -11.66 -11.32
C VAL A 50 1.40 -11.04 -11.96
N ARG A 51 1.71 -11.51 -13.19
CA ARG A 51 2.78 -10.95 -14.03
C ARG A 51 2.26 -10.87 -15.45
N HIS A 52 1.54 -9.76 -15.73
CA HIS A 52 1.08 -9.48 -17.08
C HIS A 52 2.26 -9.36 -18.03
N LEU A 53 2.10 -9.83 -19.26
CA LEU A 53 3.11 -9.76 -20.31
C LEU A 53 4.42 -10.51 -20.04
N ALA A 54 4.54 -11.29 -18.96
CA ALA A 54 5.70 -12.12 -18.75
C ALA A 54 5.70 -13.30 -19.74
N ASP A 55 6.87 -13.62 -20.30
CA ASP A 55 7.08 -14.79 -21.15
C ASP A 55 7.33 -16.05 -20.30
N ALA A 56 7.94 -15.88 -19.14
CA ALA A 56 8.19 -16.95 -18.16
C ALA A 56 8.22 -16.36 -16.73
N VAL A 57 7.83 -17.19 -15.76
CA VAL A 57 7.88 -16.84 -14.34
C VAL A 57 8.46 -18.02 -13.56
N GLU A 58 9.29 -17.71 -12.59
CA GLU A 58 9.87 -18.67 -11.63
C GLU A 58 9.65 -18.15 -10.20
N ILE A 59 9.35 -19.06 -9.29
CA ILE A 59 9.31 -18.79 -7.85
C ILE A 59 10.67 -19.18 -7.27
N VAL A 60 11.36 -18.21 -6.69
CA VAL A 60 12.70 -18.36 -6.07
C VAL A 60 12.53 -18.42 -4.57
N THR A 61 13.06 -19.46 -3.95
CA THR A 61 13.08 -19.65 -2.49
C THR A 61 14.53 -19.88 -2.03
N GLU A 62 14.76 -19.90 -0.74
CA GLU A 62 16.07 -20.26 -0.16
C GLU A 62 16.54 -21.66 -0.61
N THR A 63 15.62 -22.60 -0.82
CA THR A 63 15.91 -24.00 -1.14
C THR A 63 15.96 -24.32 -2.63
N GLY A 64 15.50 -23.42 -3.50
CA GLY A 64 15.50 -23.64 -4.94
C GLY A 64 14.65 -22.71 -5.74
N THR A 65 14.64 -22.94 -7.05
CA THR A 65 13.85 -22.18 -8.03
C THR A 65 12.85 -23.12 -8.70
N TYR A 66 11.58 -22.71 -8.70
CA TYR A 66 10.45 -23.49 -9.20
C TYR A 66 9.80 -22.77 -10.38
N PRO A 67 9.80 -23.38 -11.58
CA PRO A 67 9.14 -22.76 -12.72
C PRO A 67 7.63 -22.71 -12.49
N ALA A 68 7.05 -21.54 -12.78
CA ALA A 68 5.61 -21.33 -12.74
C ALA A 68 4.99 -21.57 -14.12
N VAL A 69 3.74 -22.01 -14.14
CA VAL A 69 2.95 -22.16 -15.35
C VAL A 69 1.94 -21.03 -15.46
N HIS A 70 1.69 -20.57 -16.67
CA HIS A 70 0.63 -19.60 -16.92
C HIS A 70 -0.74 -20.26 -16.73
N GLU A 71 -1.54 -19.75 -15.82
CA GLU A 71 -2.87 -20.28 -15.53
C GLU A 71 -3.94 -19.53 -16.33
N GLN A 72 -4.06 -18.22 -16.15
CA GLN A 72 -5.07 -17.40 -16.83
C GLN A 72 -4.75 -15.90 -16.72
N ASN A 73 -4.91 -15.13 -17.79
CA ASN A 73 -4.92 -13.65 -17.79
C ASN A 73 -3.70 -13.00 -17.08
N GLY A 74 -2.51 -13.59 -17.22
CA GLY A 74 -1.30 -13.10 -16.54
C GLY A 74 -1.13 -13.58 -15.10
N ILE A 75 -1.98 -14.48 -14.62
CA ILE A 75 -1.76 -15.24 -13.39
C ILE A 75 -0.86 -16.42 -13.70
N TRP A 76 0.18 -16.55 -12.89
CA TRP A 76 1.15 -17.63 -12.93
C TRP A 76 1.13 -18.39 -11.62
N LEU A 77 1.25 -19.71 -11.67
CA LEU A 77 1.29 -20.53 -10.49
C LEU A 77 2.45 -21.54 -10.51
N ALA A 78 2.94 -21.84 -9.32
CA ALA A 78 3.82 -23.00 -9.06
C ALA A 78 3.30 -23.75 -7.83
N VAL A 79 3.47 -25.08 -7.81
CA VAL A 79 3.22 -25.91 -6.63
C VAL A 79 4.56 -26.34 -6.06
N LEU A 80 4.85 -25.91 -4.85
CA LEU A 80 6.08 -26.18 -4.13
C LEU A 80 5.88 -27.33 -3.14
N PRO A 81 6.90 -28.16 -2.91
CA PRO A 81 6.82 -29.21 -1.89
C PRO A 81 6.74 -28.61 -0.49
N GLY A 82 6.05 -29.32 0.42
CA GLY A 82 5.88 -28.89 1.81
C GLY A 82 4.46 -28.45 2.12
N ASN A 83 4.24 -28.02 3.36
CA ASN A 83 2.92 -27.62 3.90
C ASN A 83 2.93 -26.23 4.55
N GLU A 84 4.08 -25.56 4.54
CA GLU A 84 4.24 -24.19 5.03
C GLU A 84 4.65 -23.28 3.89
N VAL A 85 4.10 -22.07 3.85
CA VAL A 85 4.44 -21.07 2.84
C VAL A 85 5.88 -20.60 3.08
N PRO A 86 6.82 -20.86 2.15
CA PRO A 86 8.19 -20.39 2.28
C PRO A 86 8.28 -18.88 2.08
N ASP A 87 9.38 -18.28 2.52
CA ASP A 87 9.79 -16.98 2.00
C ASP A 87 10.19 -17.14 0.53
N TYR A 88 9.73 -16.24 -0.35
CA TYR A 88 9.97 -16.35 -1.78
C TYR A 88 10.03 -15.00 -2.49
N ARG A 89 10.66 -15.01 -3.65
CA ARG A 89 10.62 -13.94 -4.65
C ARG A 89 10.09 -14.46 -5.97
N VAL A 90 9.67 -13.54 -6.80
CA VAL A 90 9.20 -13.84 -8.14
C VAL A 90 10.22 -13.33 -9.14
N LYS A 91 10.69 -14.23 -10.01
CA LYS A 91 11.58 -13.91 -11.12
C LYS A 91 10.77 -14.04 -12.41
N ALA A 92 10.58 -12.91 -13.10
CA ALA A 92 9.80 -12.83 -14.33
C ALA A 92 10.70 -12.43 -15.51
N THR A 93 10.46 -13.04 -16.66
CA THR A 93 11.17 -12.77 -17.92
C THR A 93 10.24 -12.04 -18.87
N TYR A 94 10.72 -10.95 -19.47
CA TYR A 94 10.04 -10.11 -20.46
C TYR A 94 10.99 -9.87 -21.63
N GLY A 95 10.87 -10.65 -22.70
CA GLY A 95 11.85 -10.65 -23.80
C GLY A 95 13.26 -10.96 -23.28
N ASP A 96 14.18 -10.03 -23.46
CA ASP A 96 15.57 -10.16 -23.00
C ASP A 96 15.80 -9.68 -21.55
N GLN A 97 14.77 -9.16 -20.89
CA GLN A 97 14.88 -8.65 -19.52
C GLN A 97 14.39 -9.68 -18.51
N VAL A 98 15.16 -9.85 -17.44
CA VAL A 98 14.79 -10.68 -16.29
C VAL A 98 14.72 -9.79 -15.05
N VAL A 99 13.57 -9.80 -14.38
CA VAL A 99 13.31 -9.02 -13.17
C VAL A 99 12.99 -9.94 -12.02
N GLU A 100 13.75 -9.86 -10.93
CA GLU A 100 13.44 -10.52 -9.67
C GLU A 100 12.88 -9.48 -8.70
N SER A 101 11.76 -9.78 -8.08
CA SER A 101 11.06 -8.88 -7.17
C SER A 101 10.34 -9.64 -6.06
N ASP A 102 10.11 -8.98 -4.94
CA ASP A 102 9.21 -9.49 -3.92
C ASP A 102 7.75 -9.43 -4.40
N ASP A 103 6.93 -10.35 -3.90
CA ASP A 103 5.50 -10.39 -4.23
C ASP A 103 4.69 -9.63 -3.17
N PRO A 104 3.89 -8.61 -3.52
CA PRO A 104 3.03 -7.89 -2.57
C PRO A 104 2.10 -8.82 -1.78
N TYR A 105 1.64 -9.90 -2.40
CA TYR A 105 0.62 -10.78 -1.86
C TYR A 105 1.15 -11.84 -0.87
N ARG A 106 2.46 -11.88 -0.63
CA ARG A 106 3.05 -12.75 0.40
C ARG A 106 3.00 -12.17 1.82
N PHE A 107 2.69 -10.88 1.95
CA PHE A 107 2.72 -10.17 3.23
C PHE A 107 1.37 -10.20 3.95
N LEU A 108 1.41 -10.41 5.26
CA LEU A 108 0.25 -10.31 6.14
C LEU A 108 -0.22 -8.85 6.26
N PRO A 109 -1.46 -8.60 6.75
CA PRO A 109 -1.93 -7.25 7.03
C PRO A 109 -0.98 -6.48 7.95
N THR A 110 -0.78 -5.19 7.66
CA THR A 110 0.04 -4.30 8.48
C THR A 110 -0.76 -3.58 9.56
N LEU A 111 -2.09 -3.55 9.45
CA LEU A 111 -2.99 -3.09 10.51
C LEU A 111 -3.27 -4.24 11.48
N GLY A 112 -3.18 -3.94 12.78
CA GLY A 112 -3.53 -4.88 13.84
C GLY A 112 -5.04 -4.98 14.11
N ASP A 113 -5.43 -6.00 14.86
CA ASP A 113 -6.84 -6.24 15.24
C ASP A 113 -7.43 -5.08 16.06
N ILE A 114 -6.60 -4.44 16.89
CA ILE A 114 -7.03 -3.27 17.69
C ILE A 114 -7.36 -2.09 16.77
N ASP A 115 -6.53 -1.83 15.75
CA ASP A 115 -6.77 -0.73 14.82
C ASP A 115 -8.07 -0.95 14.03
N THR A 116 -8.24 -2.15 13.47
CA THR A 116 -9.44 -2.51 12.71
C THR A 116 -10.70 -2.47 13.57
N TYR A 117 -10.63 -2.90 14.83
CA TYR A 117 -11.72 -2.80 15.80
C TYR A 117 -12.08 -1.34 16.09
N LEU A 118 -11.10 -0.49 16.45
CA LEU A 118 -11.34 0.91 16.79
C LEU A 118 -11.85 1.71 15.59
N ILE A 119 -11.39 1.39 14.37
CA ILE A 119 -11.90 2.00 13.14
C ILE A 119 -13.36 1.60 12.93
N GLY A 120 -13.70 0.33 13.09
CA GLY A 120 -15.06 -0.18 12.97
C GLY A 120 -16.04 0.46 13.95
N GLU A 121 -15.59 0.77 15.17
CA GLU A 121 -16.34 1.47 16.22
C GLU A 121 -16.38 3.00 16.02
N GLY A 122 -15.62 3.55 15.07
CA GLY A 122 -15.49 5.00 14.88
C GLY A 122 -14.76 5.71 16.04
N ARG A 123 -13.87 5.02 16.73
CA ARG A 123 -13.19 5.50 17.96
C ARG A 123 -11.68 5.57 17.83
N HIS A 124 -11.12 5.36 16.63
CA HIS A 124 -9.68 5.43 16.43
C HIS A 124 -9.21 6.89 16.33
N GLU A 125 -8.55 7.39 17.36
CA GLU A 125 -8.14 8.80 17.47
C GLU A 125 -6.84 9.13 16.71
N GLU A 126 -6.08 8.11 16.27
CA GLU A 126 -4.77 8.28 15.63
C GLU A 126 -4.70 7.63 14.23
N LEU A 127 -5.74 7.81 13.42
CA LEU A 127 -5.84 7.23 12.07
C LEU A 127 -4.62 7.47 11.19
N TRP A 128 -3.94 8.62 11.36
CA TRP A 128 -2.75 8.97 10.59
C TRP A 128 -1.53 8.07 10.86
N LYS A 129 -1.57 7.24 11.90
CA LYS A 129 -0.51 6.27 12.21
C LYS A 129 -0.66 4.96 11.46
N VAL A 130 -1.87 4.66 10.97
CA VAL A 130 -2.24 3.37 10.38
C VAL A 130 -2.83 3.46 8.99
N LEU A 131 -3.52 4.57 8.64
CA LEU A 131 -4.01 4.83 7.29
C LEU A 131 -3.04 5.76 6.55
N GLY A 132 -3.09 5.70 5.21
CA GLY A 132 -2.18 6.44 4.34
C GLY A 132 -1.08 5.56 3.78
N ALA A 133 0.09 6.13 3.57
CA ALA A 133 1.29 5.46 3.06
C ALA A 133 2.38 5.44 4.14
N HIS A 134 2.77 4.26 4.59
CA HIS A 134 3.75 4.06 5.64
C HIS A 134 4.89 3.15 5.17
N ILE A 135 6.13 3.63 5.29
CA ILE A 135 7.31 2.81 5.01
C ILE A 135 7.38 1.70 6.06
N LYS A 136 7.56 0.47 5.61
CA LYS A 136 7.70 -0.72 6.43
C LYS A 136 8.92 -1.52 6.01
N HIS A 137 9.50 -2.22 6.96
CA HIS A 137 10.63 -3.11 6.78
C HIS A 137 10.28 -4.47 7.35
N PHE A 138 10.52 -5.51 6.57
CA PHE A 138 10.34 -6.90 6.97
C PHE A 138 11.64 -7.65 6.79
N SER A 139 11.95 -8.52 7.74
CA SER A 139 13.12 -9.41 7.68
C SER A 139 12.65 -10.84 7.55
N GLY A 140 13.25 -11.59 6.64
CA GLY A 140 12.94 -12.99 6.40
C GLY A 140 14.19 -13.78 5.98
N PRO A 141 14.08 -15.09 5.77
CA PRO A 141 15.18 -15.95 5.30
C PRO A 141 15.82 -15.47 4.00
N MET A 142 15.03 -14.89 3.10
CA MET A 142 15.49 -14.33 1.81
C MET A 142 16.08 -12.92 1.94
N GLY A 143 16.23 -12.40 3.17
CA GLY A 143 16.80 -11.08 3.47
C GLY A 143 15.77 -10.04 3.89
N GLU A 144 16.19 -8.77 3.88
CA GLU A 144 15.35 -7.66 4.25
C GLU A 144 14.55 -7.14 3.04
N VAL A 145 13.30 -6.78 3.29
CA VAL A 145 12.40 -6.19 2.30
C VAL A 145 11.87 -4.87 2.82
N SER A 146 12.12 -3.80 2.09
CA SER A 146 11.57 -2.48 2.33
C SER A 146 10.47 -2.18 1.33
N GLY A 147 9.45 -1.46 1.76
CA GLY A 147 8.35 -1.05 0.89
C GLY A 147 7.39 -0.11 1.60
N VAL A 148 6.23 0.09 1.01
CA VAL A 148 5.18 0.96 1.55
C VAL A 148 3.90 0.17 1.78
N ALA A 149 3.38 0.24 2.99
CA ALA A 149 2.03 -0.18 3.31
C ALA A 149 1.08 0.97 2.96
N PHE A 150 0.20 0.73 2.00
CA PHE A 150 -0.86 1.64 1.61
C PHE A 150 -2.17 1.18 2.24
N SER A 151 -2.86 2.08 2.92
CA SER A 151 -4.15 1.78 3.51
C SER A 151 -5.11 2.96 3.43
N VAL A 152 -6.38 2.68 3.12
CA VAL A 152 -7.42 3.69 2.94
C VAL A 152 -8.77 3.19 3.45
N TRP A 153 -9.52 4.07 4.08
CA TRP A 153 -10.90 3.81 4.45
C TRP A 153 -11.83 4.10 3.27
N ALA A 154 -12.43 3.07 2.72
CA ALA A 154 -13.35 3.15 1.58
C ALA A 154 -14.47 2.09 1.73
N PRO A 155 -15.38 2.24 2.72
CA PRO A 155 -16.34 1.20 3.10
C PRO A 155 -17.38 0.88 2.01
N ASN A 156 -17.57 1.80 1.07
CA ASN A 156 -18.53 1.62 -0.03
C ASN A 156 -17.87 1.16 -1.35
N ALA A 157 -16.58 0.87 -1.34
CA ALA A 157 -15.87 0.38 -2.51
C ALA A 157 -16.17 -1.10 -2.77
N ARG A 158 -16.26 -1.49 -4.04
CA ARG A 158 -16.29 -2.90 -4.46
C ARG A 158 -14.90 -3.50 -4.56
N ALA A 159 -13.93 -2.68 -4.99
CA ALA A 159 -12.51 -3.01 -5.05
C ALA A 159 -11.70 -1.72 -4.94
N VAL A 160 -10.47 -1.81 -4.46
CA VAL A 160 -9.52 -0.70 -4.40
C VAL A 160 -8.17 -1.18 -4.92
N ARG A 161 -7.48 -0.30 -5.64
CA ARG A 161 -6.11 -0.50 -6.11
C ARG A 161 -5.26 0.68 -5.69
N VAL A 162 -3.99 0.45 -5.49
CA VAL A 162 -3.03 1.55 -5.41
C VAL A 162 -2.31 1.70 -6.75
N VAL A 163 -2.28 2.93 -7.28
CA VAL A 163 -1.63 3.27 -8.54
C VAL A 163 -0.59 4.36 -8.32
N GLY A 164 0.50 4.31 -9.06
CA GLY A 164 1.57 5.29 -8.90
C GLY A 164 2.72 5.10 -9.88
N ASP A 165 3.80 5.82 -9.67
CA ASP A 165 5.00 5.74 -10.51
C ASP A 165 5.59 4.33 -10.57
N PHE A 166 5.42 3.57 -9.48
CA PHE A 166 5.97 2.21 -9.30
C PHE A 166 5.27 1.12 -10.13
N ASN A 167 4.08 1.39 -10.66
CA ASN A 167 3.32 0.47 -11.49
C ASN A 167 2.78 1.12 -12.77
N TYR A 168 3.42 2.20 -13.23
CA TYR A 168 3.02 2.95 -14.42
C TYR A 168 1.55 3.41 -14.39
N TRP A 169 0.99 3.62 -13.21
CA TRP A 169 -0.40 4.01 -12.96
C TRP A 169 -1.43 2.96 -13.40
N ASP A 170 -1.01 1.70 -13.51
CA ASP A 170 -1.87 0.54 -13.72
C ASP A 170 -1.97 -0.28 -12.41
N GLY A 171 -3.14 -0.27 -11.81
CA GLY A 171 -3.40 -0.94 -10.53
C GLY A 171 -3.80 -2.41 -10.64
N SER A 172 -3.80 -3.02 -11.82
CA SER A 172 -4.27 -4.39 -12.02
C SER A 172 -3.51 -5.42 -11.17
N ALA A 173 -2.18 -5.22 -11.01
CA ALA A 173 -1.31 -6.06 -10.21
C ALA A 173 -1.08 -5.56 -8.77
N THR A 174 -1.77 -4.49 -8.36
CA THR A 174 -1.67 -3.89 -7.01
C THR A 174 -3.05 -3.65 -6.40
N ALA A 175 -3.93 -4.63 -6.56
CA ALA A 175 -5.23 -4.65 -5.91
C ALA A 175 -5.07 -4.87 -4.40
N MET A 176 -5.80 -4.07 -3.63
CA MET A 176 -5.76 -4.07 -2.18
C MET A 176 -6.78 -5.07 -1.61
N ARG A 177 -6.47 -5.67 -0.47
CA ARG A 177 -7.43 -6.51 0.27
C ARG A 177 -8.33 -5.66 1.13
N SER A 178 -9.59 -6.02 1.20
CA SER A 178 -10.52 -5.52 2.21
C SER A 178 -10.20 -6.15 3.57
N LEU A 179 -10.12 -5.33 4.61
CA LEU A 179 -10.01 -5.79 6.00
C LEU A 179 -11.38 -5.99 6.67
N GLY A 180 -12.40 -6.25 5.85
CA GLY A 180 -13.74 -6.60 6.30
C GLY A 180 -14.58 -5.41 6.76
N ALA A 181 -15.35 -5.61 7.85
CA ALA A 181 -16.40 -4.69 8.29
C ALA A 181 -15.91 -3.28 8.70
N CYS A 182 -14.63 -3.10 9.01
CA CYS A 182 -14.07 -1.78 9.33
C CYS A 182 -14.00 -0.85 8.09
N GLY A 183 -14.15 -1.40 6.87
CA GLY A 183 -14.16 -0.64 5.62
C GLY A 183 -12.78 -0.17 5.15
N VAL A 184 -11.70 -0.71 5.73
CA VAL A 184 -10.32 -0.40 5.34
C VAL A 184 -9.85 -1.36 4.25
N TRP A 185 -9.09 -0.82 3.31
CA TRP A 185 -8.37 -1.54 2.27
C TRP A 185 -6.88 -1.34 2.45
N GLU A 186 -6.10 -2.40 2.23
CA GLU A 186 -4.67 -2.39 2.52
C GLU A 186 -3.87 -3.26 1.54
N LEU A 187 -2.65 -2.79 1.21
CA LEU A 187 -1.63 -3.57 0.50
C LEU A 187 -0.24 -3.06 0.88
N PHE A 188 0.67 -3.97 1.20
CA PHE A 188 2.09 -3.67 1.24
C PHE A 188 2.70 -3.86 -0.15
N VAL A 189 3.37 -2.81 -0.67
CA VAL A 189 4.03 -2.86 -1.98
C VAL A 189 5.54 -2.79 -1.77
N PRO A 190 6.27 -3.91 -1.97
CA PRO A 190 7.72 -3.97 -1.86
C PRO A 190 8.41 -3.06 -2.88
N GLY A 191 9.60 -2.55 -2.52
CA GLY A 191 10.45 -1.76 -3.41
C GLY A 191 9.99 -0.32 -3.64
N VAL A 192 8.81 0.06 -3.15
CA VAL A 192 8.35 1.45 -3.17
C VAL A 192 9.00 2.22 -2.02
N GLY A 193 9.39 3.47 -2.25
CA GLY A 193 10.07 4.30 -1.26
C GLY A 193 9.64 5.76 -1.28
N VAL A 194 10.38 6.57 -0.53
CA VAL A 194 10.19 8.02 -0.40
C VAL A 194 10.20 8.69 -1.78
N GLY A 195 9.29 9.63 -1.98
CA GLY A 195 9.14 10.40 -3.21
C GLY A 195 8.23 9.75 -4.25
N ALA A 196 7.83 8.48 -4.08
CA ALA A 196 6.89 7.84 -4.98
C ALA A 196 5.53 8.55 -4.95
N ARG A 197 5.00 8.87 -6.14
CA ARG A 197 3.67 9.46 -6.29
C ARG A 197 2.64 8.35 -6.42
N TYR A 198 1.50 8.52 -5.77
CA TYR A 198 0.45 7.53 -5.77
C TYR A 198 -0.95 8.12 -5.65
N LYS A 199 -1.95 7.32 -6.01
CA LYS A 199 -3.38 7.53 -5.75
C LYS A 199 -4.04 6.20 -5.42
N PHE A 200 -5.23 6.27 -4.83
CA PHE A 200 -6.12 5.13 -4.75
C PHE A 200 -7.11 5.16 -5.92
N GLU A 201 -7.25 4.02 -6.58
CA GLU A 201 -8.24 3.81 -7.64
C GLU A 201 -9.39 2.99 -7.04
N ILE A 202 -10.56 3.61 -6.95
CA ILE A 202 -11.73 3.10 -6.24
C ILE A 202 -12.77 2.61 -7.25
N CYS A 203 -13.17 1.35 -7.15
CA CYS A 203 -14.29 0.79 -7.90
C CYS A 203 -15.60 1.09 -7.17
N HIS A 204 -16.50 1.79 -7.82
CA HIS A 204 -17.84 2.09 -7.33
C HIS A 204 -18.82 0.92 -7.58
N HIS A 205 -20.01 0.99 -6.96
CA HIS A 205 -21.07 -0.02 -7.13
C HIS A 205 -21.55 -0.20 -8.58
N ASP A 206 -21.48 0.86 -9.38
CA ASP A 206 -21.81 0.83 -10.80
C ASP A 206 -20.70 0.24 -11.70
N GLY A 207 -19.58 -0.17 -11.09
CA GLY A 207 -18.41 -0.72 -11.78
C GLY A 207 -17.45 0.35 -12.34
N SER A 208 -17.76 1.63 -12.18
CA SER A 208 -16.86 2.71 -12.59
C SER A 208 -15.65 2.83 -11.64
N TRP A 209 -14.48 3.18 -12.21
CA TRP A 209 -13.27 3.42 -11.46
C TRP A 209 -12.96 4.91 -11.38
N LYS A 210 -12.57 5.39 -10.20
CA LYS A 210 -12.14 6.77 -9.99
C LYS A 210 -10.87 6.84 -9.18
N GLN A 211 -9.89 7.58 -9.68
CA GLN A 211 -8.67 7.88 -8.93
C GLN A 211 -8.92 8.99 -7.93
N LYS A 212 -8.45 8.79 -6.70
CA LYS A 212 -8.53 9.73 -5.58
C LYS A 212 -7.16 9.90 -4.94
N ALA A 213 -6.84 11.14 -4.55
CA ALA A 213 -5.72 11.37 -3.64
C ALA A 213 -6.01 10.71 -2.29
N ASP A 214 -4.96 10.40 -1.57
CA ASP A 214 -5.06 9.87 -0.22
C ASP A 214 -5.51 10.98 0.75
N PRO A 215 -6.62 10.79 1.47
CA PRO A 215 -7.11 11.78 2.43
C PRO A 215 -6.18 11.96 3.64
N LEU A 216 -5.28 11.01 3.91
CA LEU A 216 -4.29 11.05 4.99
C LEU A 216 -2.85 11.18 4.48
N ALA A 217 -2.68 11.65 3.24
CA ALA A 217 -1.36 11.90 2.69
C ALA A 217 -0.58 12.91 3.53
N ARG A 218 0.67 12.56 3.88
CA ARG A 218 1.58 13.47 4.59
C ARG A 218 2.22 14.50 3.65
N ALA A 219 2.32 14.16 2.37
CA ALA A 219 2.82 15.05 1.32
C ALA A 219 2.01 14.88 0.04
N THR A 220 1.94 15.93 -0.77
CA THR A 220 1.22 15.97 -2.04
C THR A 220 2.03 16.67 -3.10
N GLU A 221 1.70 16.45 -4.36
CA GLU A 221 2.20 17.27 -5.44
C GLU A 221 1.72 18.72 -5.34
N ILE A 222 2.42 19.62 -6.03
CA ILE A 222 2.03 21.02 -6.16
C ILE A 222 0.96 21.13 -7.26
N PRO A 223 -0.16 21.82 -7.02
CA PRO A 223 -1.19 22.04 -8.05
C PRO A 223 -0.61 22.62 -9.36
N PRO A 224 -1.13 22.19 -10.53
CA PRO A 224 -2.37 21.45 -10.76
C PRO A 224 -2.27 19.92 -10.61
N ALA A 225 -1.10 19.38 -10.34
CA ALA A 225 -0.94 17.96 -10.04
C ALA A 225 -1.65 17.60 -8.71
N THR A 226 -2.08 16.36 -8.57
CA THR A 226 -2.99 15.97 -7.47
C THR A 226 -2.65 14.61 -6.86
N ALA A 227 -1.46 14.06 -7.11
CA ALA A 227 -1.06 12.82 -6.48
C ALA A 227 -0.58 13.06 -5.04
N SER A 228 -0.75 12.06 -4.22
CA SER A 228 -0.13 11.95 -2.91
C SER A 228 1.33 11.50 -3.07
N VAL A 229 2.19 11.85 -2.14
CA VAL A 229 3.63 11.52 -2.20
C VAL A 229 4.02 10.76 -0.94
N VAL A 230 4.73 9.65 -1.11
CA VAL A 230 5.29 8.89 0.00
C VAL A 230 6.41 9.69 0.65
N THR A 231 6.35 9.85 1.97
CA THR A 231 7.38 10.55 2.74
C THR A 231 7.61 9.84 4.07
N ASP A 232 8.84 9.89 4.56
CA ASP A 232 9.24 9.48 5.89
C ASP A 232 9.63 10.69 6.77
N GLU A 233 9.39 11.91 6.28
CA GLU A 233 9.69 13.12 7.04
C GLU A 233 8.98 13.10 8.39
N PHE A 234 9.77 13.12 9.43
CA PHE A 234 9.35 13.22 10.81
C PHE A 234 9.86 14.55 11.39
N HIS A 235 8.93 15.38 11.83
CA HIS A 235 9.28 16.61 12.53
C HIS A 235 9.51 16.32 14.02
N GLN A 236 10.72 16.58 14.50
CA GLN A 236 11.01 16.55 15.92
C GLN A 236 10.56 17.85 16.57
N TRP A 237 9.44 17.81 17.27
CA TRP A 237 8.89 18.94 17.99
C TRP A 237 9.81 19.34 19.14
N GLN A 238 9.99 20.67 19.34
CA GLN A 238 10.76 21.24 20.43
C GLN A 238 9.85 22.13 21.32
N ASP A 239 8.63 21.69 21.53
CA ASP A 239 7.57 22.44 22.18
C ASP A 239 7.14 21.80 23.52
N GLN A 240 7.99 20.96 24.12
CA GLN A 240 7.73 20.23 25.35
C GLN A 240 7.26 21.15 26.49
N GLU A 241 7.94 22.26 26.70
CA GLU A 241 7.59 23.23 27.74
C GLU A 241 6.18 23.82 27.53
N TRP A 242 5.83 24.12 26.28
CA TRP A 242 4.51 24.61 25.94
C TRP A 242 3.44 23.54 26.16
N MET A 243 3.70 22.30 25.79
CA MET A 243 2.80 21.18 25.99
C MET A 243 2.55 20.87 27.47
N GLU A 244 3.57 21.01 28.34
CA GLU A 244 3.43 20.84 29.78
C GLU A 244 2.60 21.97 30.43
N GLN A 245 2.71 23.20 29.92
CA GLN A 245 1.96 24.35 30.42
C GLN A 245 0.53 24.41 29.86
N ARG A 246 0.27 23.85 28.69
CA ARG A 246 -1.01 23.91 27.97
C ARG A 246 -2.22 23.48 28.81
N PRO A 247 -2.19 22.38 29.60
CA PRO A 247 -3.33 21.98 30.45
C PRO A 247 -3.66 22.95 31.57
N GLN A 248 -2.70 23.82 31.94
CA GLN A 248 -2.85 24.81 33.03
C GLN A 248 -3.44 26.14 32.52
N ARG A 249 -3.57 26.30 31.19
CA ARG A 249 -4.15 27.49 30.58
C ARG A 249 -5.65 27.33 30.41
N ASP A 250 -6.39 28.35 30.77
CA ASP A 250 -7.84 28.42 30.51
C ASP A 250 -8.10 29.34 29.30
N PRO A 251 -8.16 28.78 28.08
CA PRO A 251 -8.35 29.58 26.87
C PRO A 251 -9.76 30.20 26.78
N HIS A 252 -10.73 29.72 27.56
CA HIS A 252 -12.09 30.23 27.53
C HIS A 252 -12.28 31.47 28.41
N ASN A 253 -11.49 31.62 29.49
CA ASN A 253 -11.60 32.72 30.43
C ASN A 253 -10.39 33.69 30.40
N SER A 254 -9.41 33.43 29.52
CA SER A 254 -8.24 34.29 29.36
C SER A 254 -8.38 35.21 28.13
N PRO A 255 -7.78 36.40 28.17
CA PRO A 255 -7.70 37.26 26.99
C PRO A 255 -7.03 36.55 25.83
N MET A 256 -7.58 36.66 24.61
CA MET A 256 -7.03 36.05 23.41
C MET A 256 -7.05 37.10 22.28
N SER A 257 -5.91 37.22 21.59
CA SER A 257 -5.82 37.97 20.33
C SER A 257 -5.64 36.98 19.19
N ILE A 258 -6.31 37.25 18.07
CA ILE A 258 -6.23 36.45 16.83
C ILE A 258 -5.64 37.32 15.74
N TYR A 259 -4.50 36.92 15.18
CA TYR A 259 -3.93 37.56 14.01
C TYR A 259 -4.09 36.63 12.80
N GLU A 260 -4.95 37.01 11.87
CA GLU A 260 -5.17 36.26 10.64
C GLU A 260 -4.15 36.70 9.59
N VAL A 261 -3.44 35.74 8.98
CA VAL A 261 -2.43 36.01 7.97
C VAL A 261 -2.65 35.16 6.72
N HIS A 262 -2.68 35.80 5.55
CA HIS A 262 -2.61 35.11 4.27
C HIS A 262 -1.13 35.01 3.84
N VAL A 263 -0.55 33.83 3.99
CA VAL A 263 0.88 33.55 3.83
C VAL A 263 1.42 34.01 2.47
N GLY A 264 0.65 33.78 1.39
CA GLY A 264 1.10 34.12 0.03
C GLY A 264 1.14 35.62 -0.27
N SER A 265 0.51 36.46 0.54
CA SER A 265 0.43 37.92 0.32
C SER A 265 0.97 38.78 1.46
N TRP A 266 1.19 38.23 2.64
CA TRP A 266 1.71 39.01 3.77
C TRP A 266 3.08 39.60 3.48
N ARG A 267 4.02 38.78 2.95
CA ARG A 267 5.26 39.21 2.33
C ARG A 267 5.63 38.26 1.20
N GLN A 268 5.89 38.81 0.03
CA GLN A 268 6.17 37.99 -1.16
C GLN A 268 7.54 37.31 -1.11
N GLY A 269 7.62 36.12 -1.70
CA GLY A 269 8.88 35.37 -1.88
C GLY A 269 9.36 34.59 -0.65
N MET A 270 8.54 34.50 0.40
CA MET A 270 8.88 33.72 1.62
C MET A 270 8.34 32.31 1.57
N GLY A 271 9.18 31.35 1.97
CA GLY A 271 8.75 30.03 2.41
C GLY A 271 8.29 30.05 3.88
N TYR A 272 7.74 28.94 4.37
CA TYR A 272 7.24 28.84 5.76
C TYR A 272 8.31 29.16 6.82
N ARG A 273 9.57 28.80 6.61
CA ARG A 273 10.68 29.16 7.54
C ARG A 273 10.92 30.66 7.61
N GLY A 274 11.07 31.32 6.45
CA GLY A 274 11.22 32.76 6.40
C GLY A 274 10.00 33.49 6.97
N LEU A 275 8.78 32.96 6.78
CA LEU A 275 7.60 33.48 7.42
C LEU A 275 7.70 33.40 8.95
N ALA A 276 8.12 32.27 9.49
CA ALA A 276 8.30 32.09 10.93
C ALA A 276 9.32 33.09 11.51
N ASP A 277 10.45 33.28 10.81
CA ASP A 277 11.53 34.17 11.23
C ASP A 277 11.09 35.65 11.30
N GLU A 278 10.13 36.07 10.49
CA GLU A 278 9.65 37.46 10.47
C GLU A 278 8.31 37.68 11.18
N LEU A 279 7.38 36.73 11.07
CA LEU A 279 6.06 36.86 11.69
C LEU A 279 6.11 36.75 13.22
N ILE A 280 6.95 35.86 13.75
CA ILE A 280 7.04 35.67 15.22
C ILE A 280 7.54 36.93 15.92
N PRO A 281 8.65 37.58 15.50
CA PRO A 281 9.06 38.86 16.06
C PRO A 281 7.99 39.95 15.92
N TYR A 282 7.39 40.07 14.73
CA TYR A 282 6.32 41.04 14.49
C TYR A 282 5.15 40.88 15.47
N LEU A 283 4.68 39.67 15.72
CA LEU A 283 3.59 39.40 16.66
C LEU A 283 3.97 39.64 18.13
N LYS A 284 5.28 39.61 18.46
CA LYS A 284 5.75 39.91 19.82
C LYS A 284 5.88 41.39 20.10
N GLU A 285 6.00 42.20 19.04
CA GLU A 285 6.13 43.67 19.12
C GLU A 285 4.77 44.37 19.07
N THR A 286 3.73 43.68 18.58
CA THR A 286 2.37 44.22 18.43
C THR A 286 1.47 43.82 19.59
#